data_ae119f88cdc610a88c21ffdf5ab969e7
#
_entry.id   ae119f88cdc610a88c21ffdf5ab969e7
#
_cell.length_a   1.000
_cell.length_b   1.000
_cell.length_c   1.000
_cell.angle_alpha   90.00
_cell.angle_beta   90.00
_cell.angle_gamma   90.00
#
_symmetry.space_group_name_H-M   'P 1'
#
loop_
_entity.id
_entity.type
_entity.pdbx_description
1 polymer ?
#
loop_
_entity_poly.entity_id
_entity_poly.type
_entity_poly.pdbx_seq_one_letter_code
_entity_poly.pdbx_strand_id
1 'polypeptide(L)' 'MIRLQVNGKQVELEAPIPLVLYIEKLGVNPRTIAVEHNGEIIQRAQFASVVLQEGDRVEIVRMVGGGSWPGANSS' A
#
# COMPACT_ATOMS: atom_id res chain seq x y z
N MET A 1 -14.69 -3.31 13.29
CA MET A 1 -13.97 -2.27 12.53
C MET A 1 -12.52 -2.26 12.91
N ILE A 2 -11.68 -1.99 11.95
CA ILE A 2 -10.25 -1.86 12.21
C ILE A 2 -9.81 -0.45 11.90
N ARG A 3 -8.73 -0.03 12.55
CA ARG A 3 -8.12 1.27 12.33
C ARG A 3 -6.68 1.08 11.93
N LEU A 4 -6.28 1.80 10.90
CA LEU A 4 -4.91 1.74 10.42
C LEU A 4 -4.52 3.11 9.90
N GLN A 5 -3.24 3.28 9.58
CA GLN A 5 -2.76 4.53 9.00
C GLN A 5 -2.43 4.32 7.54
N VAL A 6 -2.91 5.21 6.70
CA VAL A 6 -2.57 5.20 5.29
C VAL A 6 -2.05 6.59 4.94
N ASN A 7 -0.78 6.63 4.54
CA ASN A 7 -0.12 7.89 4.19
C ASN A 7 -0.24 8.92 5.31
N GLY A 8 -0.07 8.46 6.55
CA GLY A 8 -0.09 9.34 7.70
C GLY A 8 -1.47 9.71 8.21
N LYS A 9 -2.52 9.22 7.59
CA LYS A 9 -3.88 9.52 8.00
C LYS A 9 -4.54 8.28 8.56
N GLN A 10 -5.35 8.48 9.59
CA GLN A 10 -6.07 7.37 10.18
C GLN A 10 -7.27 7.01 9.31
N VAL A 11 -7.40 5.73 9.03
CA VAL A 11 -8.46 5.20 8.18
C VAL A 11 -9.16 4.10 8.95
N GLU A 12 -10.49 4.04 8.84
CA GLU A 12 -11.27 2.96 9.44
C GLU A 12 -11.86 2.10 8.34
N LEU A 13 -11.74 0.80 8.52
CA LEU A 13 -12.32 -0.18 7.61
C LEU A 13 -13.23 -1.10 8.40
N GLU A 14 -14.22 -1.66 7.73
CA GLU A 14 -15.18 -2.54 8.42
C GLU A 14 -14.53 -3.83 8.88
N ALA A 15 -13.53 -4.30 8.14
CA ALA A 15 -12.88 -5.57 8.45
C ALA A 15 -11.52 -5.59 7.77
N PRO A 16 -10.66 -6.53 8.17
CA PRO A 16 -9.40 -6.71 7.45
C PRO A 16 -9.66 -6.96 5.97
N ILE A 17 -8.77 -6.48 5.13
CA ILE A 17 -8.95 -6.55 3.69
C ILE A 17 -7.61 -6.83 3.03
N PRO A 18 -7.57 -7.68 2.01
CA PRO A 18 -6.34 -7.85 1.25
C PRO A 18 -5.91 -6.52 0.62
N LEU A 19 -4.61 -6.28 0.64
CA LEU A 19 -4.07 -5.03 0.12
C LEU A 19 -4.51 -4.78 -1.32
N VAL A 20 -4.52 -5.83 -2.15
CA VAL A 20 -4.90 -5.66 -3.55
C VAL A 20 -6.32 -5.12 -3.68
N LEU A 21 -7.23 -5.58 -2.84
CA LEU A 21 -8.60 -5.09 -2.89
C LEU A 21 -8.71 -3.66 -2.39
N TYR A 22 -7.92 -3.31 -1.38
CA TYR A 22 -7.91 -1.95 -0.89
C TYR A 22 -7.45 -0.99 -1.99
N ILE A 23 -6.40 -1.38 -2.72
CA ILE A 23 -5.89 -0.58 -3.81
C ILE A 23 -6.95 -0.40 -4.89
N GLU A 24 -7.71 -1.46 -5.18
CA GLU A 24 -8.80 -1.37 -6.14
C GLU A 24 -9.87 -0.37 -5.69
N LYS A 25 -10.17 -0.38 -4.41
CA LYS A 25 -11.15 0.57 -3.88
C LYS A 25 -10.69 2.01 -4.01
N LEU A 26 -9.40 2.23 -3.92
CA LEU A 26 -8.86 3.57 -4.09
C LEU A 26 -8.90 4.03 -5.54
N GLY A 27 -9.06 3.11 -6.47
CA GLY A 27 -9.12 3.46 -7.87
C GLY A 27 -7.77 3.75 -8.49
N VAL A 28 -6.68 3.30 -7.87
CA VAL A 28 -5.35 3.53 -8.41
C VAL A 28 -4.86 2.26 -9.09
N ASN A 29 -4.01 2.45 -10.08
CA ASN A 29 -3.44 1.34 -10.82
C ASN A 29 -2.26 0.78 -10.02
N PRO A 30 -2.32 -0.50 -9.63
CA PRO A 30 -1.22 -1.07 -8.83
C PRO A 30 0.12 -1.07 -9.54
N ARG A 31 0.13 -0.94 -10.86
CA ARG A 31 1.39 -0.89 -11.59
C ARG A 31 2.10 0.42 -11.47
N THR A 32 1.40 1.47 -11.00
CA THR A 32 1.95 2.81 -10.95
C THR A 32 2.28 3.24 -9.54
N ILE A 33 2.19 2.35 -8.56
CA ILE A 33 2.41 2.70 -7.18
C ILE A 33 3.44 1.77 -6.54
N ALA A 34 4.03 2.25 -5.48
CA ALA A 34 4.84 1.45 -4.59
C ALA A 34 4.18 1.47 -3.22
N VAL A 35 4.25 0.38 -2.50
CA VAL A 35 3.57 0.23 -1.23
C VAL A 35 4.56 -0.20 -0.17
N GLU A 36 4.50 0.46 0.98
CA GLU A 36 5.24 0.06 2.16
C GLU A 36 4.23 -0.33 3.23
N HIS A 37 4.43 -1.49 3.83
CA HIS A 37 3.53 -2.03 4.83
C HIS A 37 4.33 -2.32 6.09
N ASN A 38 4.06 -1.56 7.14
CA ASN A 38 4.75 -1.71 8.43
C ASN A 38 6.26 -1.67 8.27
N GLY A 39 6.74 -0.77 7.40
CA GLY A 39 8.16 -0.58 7.20
C GLY A 39 8.78 -1.46 6.14
N GLU A 40 8.00 -2.32 5.51
CA GLU A 40 8.51 -3.22 4.46
C GLU A 40 7.94 -2.84 3.12
N ILE A 41 8.81 -2.79 2.12
CA ILE A 41 8.36 -2.56 0.74
C ILE A 41 7.74 -3.85 0.23
N ILE A 42 6.53 -3.74 -0.30
CA ILE A 42 5.76 -4.89 -0.76
C ILE A 42 5.81 -4.93 -2.28
N GLN A 43 6.26 -6.05 -2.81
CA GLN A 43 6.28 -6.26 -4.27
C GLN A 43 4.85 -6.41 -4.78
N ARG A 44 4.62 -5.96 -6.01
CA ARG A 44 3.28 -6.06 -6.57
C ARG A 44 2.74 -7.48 -6.55
N ALA A 45 3.61 -8.45 -6.80
CA ALA A 45 3.18 -9.85 -6.78
C ALA A 45 2.70 -10.31 -5.41
N GLN A 46 3.03 -9.56 -4.35
CA GLN A 46 2.62 -9.90 -2.99
C GLN A 46 1.37 -9.17 -2.54
N PHE A 47 0.85 -8.26 -3.36
CA PHE A 47 -0.30 -7.45 -2.94
C PHE A 47 -1.50 -8.33 -2.55
N ALA A 48 -1.67 -9.45 -3.21
CA ALA A 48 -2.82 -10.32 -2.91
C ALA A 48 -2.65 -11.11 -1.63
N SER A 49 -1.42 -11.27 -1.16
CA SER A 49 -1.17 -12.05 0.04
C SER A 49 -1.03 -11.22 1.30
N VAL A 50 -0.97 -9.90 1.17
CA VAL A 50 -0.88 -9.01 2.32
C VAL A 50 -2.29 -8.62 2.73
N VAL A 51 -2.61 -8.78 4.02
CA VAL A 51 -3.93 -8.42 4.54
C VAL A 51 -3.74 -7.26 5.50
N LEU A 52 -4.48 -6.17 5.24
CA LEU A 52 -4.43 -5.00 6.11
C LEU A 52 -5.25 -5.27 7.35
N GLN A 53 -4.69 -4.96 8.50
CA GLN A 53 -5.29 -5.29 9.78
C GLN A 53 -5.19 -4.11 10.73
N GLU A 54 -5.80 -4.29 11.89
CA GLU A 54 -5.78 -3.29 12.95
C GLU A 54 -4.35 -2.87 13.26
N GLY A 55 -4.12 -1.56 13.29
CA GLY A 55 -2.84 -1.02 13.71
C GLY A 55 -1.78 -0.97 12.61
N ASP A 56 -2.11 -1.42 11.41
CA ASP A 56 -1.13 -1.41 10.34
C ASP A 56 -0.81 0.01 9.88
N ARG A 57 0.39 0.18 9.36
CA ARG A 57 0.80 1.41 8.72
C ARG A 57 1.12 1.13 7.27
N VAL A 58 0.50 1.88 6.40
CA VAL A 58 0.63 1.68 4.95
C VAL A 58 1.02 3.01 4.32
N GLU A 59 2.01 2.95 3.44
CA GLU A 59 2.41 4.11 2.63
C GLU A 59 2.23 3.72 1.19
N ILE A 60 1.48 4.52 0.45
CA ILE A 60 1.25 4.28 -0.97
C ILE A 60 1.76 5.49 -1.72
N VAL A 61 2.73 5.28 -2.58
CA VAL A 61 3.39 6.35 -3.31
C VAL A 61 3.27 6.09 -4.79
N ARG A 62 2.91 7.13 -5.53
CA ARG A 62 2.86 7.01 -6.99
C ARG A 62 4.28 7.08 -7.53
N MET A 63 4.61 6.14 -8.36
CA MET A 63 5.92 6.14 -9.01
C MET A 63 5.90 7.08 -10.20
N VAL A 64 7.01 7.79 -10.38
CA VAL A 64 7.13 8.76 -11.46
C VAL A 64 8.43 8.50 -12.20
N GLY A 65 8.48 9.01 -13.43
CA GLY A 65 9.73 9.00 -14.18
C GLY A 65 10.23 7.62 -14.50
N GLY A 66 9.37 6.73 -14.92
CA GLY A 66 9.79 5.41 -15.32
C GLY A 66 9.59 4.36 -14.27
N GLY A 67 8.90 4.70 -13.20
CA GLY A 67 8.50 3.73 -12.22
C GLY A 67 9.51 3.41 -11.15
N SER A 68 10.44 4.30 -10.90
CA SER A 68 11.42 4.08 -9.84
C SER A 68 10.80 4.39 -8.49
N TRP A 69 11.10 3.54 -7.53
CA TRP A 69 10.71 3.78 -6.16
C TRP A 69 11.59 4.87 -5.56
N PRO A 70 11.02 5.89 -4.92
CA PRO A 70 11.83 7.03 -4.46
C PRO A 70 12.97 6.65 -3.54
N GLY A 71 12.79 5.66 -2.71
CA GLY A 71 13.84 5.25 -1.80
C GLY A 71 14.76 4.18 -2.36
N ALA A 72 14.51 3.73 -3.55
CA ALA A 72 15.29 2.67 -4.15
C ALA A 72 16.42 3.26 -4.98
N ASN A 73 17.47 2.48 -5.12
CA ASN A 73 18.53 2.86 -6.02
C ASN A 73 18.13 2.50 -7.42
N SER A 74 17.65 3.44 -8.13
CA SER A 74 17.15 3.19 -9.47
C SER A 74 18.24 3.22 -10.52
N SER A 75 19.30 3.82 -10.17
CA SER A 75 20.45 4.00 -11.09
C SER A 75 19.99 4.25 -12.49
#